data_61af9e20106ac51f673fe84ce3c9afdc
#
_entry.id   61af9e20106ac51f673fe84ce3c9afdc
#
_cell.length_a   1.000
_cell.length_b   1.000
_cell.length_c   1.000
_cell.angle_alpha   90.00
_cell.angle_beta   90.00
_cell.angle_gamma   90.00
#
_symmetry.space_group_name_H-M   'P 1'
#
loop_
_entity.id
_entity.type
_entity.pdbx_description
1 polymer ?
#
loop_
_entity_poly.entity_id
_entity_poly.type
_entity_poly.pdbx_seq_one_letter_code
_entity_poly.pdbx_strand_id
1 'polypeptide(L)'
;MNIRLLAVFALLTGISLPVRAEGDIEWRHRATQGAVTLSANPLGLASRTAFYSARGFAAEAIRPYAQACGFSFGMQNGGTATLSTRLADWRAVGTDGRAVRLRLPAEWDLQWAKAHVPEAARIAFRWAQFQAENVFEAGDWIMGMATLEAPLSGSFRLVARYHDEKGNHEIVLDKLACGHDSSAN
;
A
#
# COMPACT_ATOMS: atom_id res chain seq x y z
N MET A 1 -9.44 -62.76 -46.32
CA MET A 1 -8.60 -62.62 -45.10
C MET A 1 -8.77 -61.17 -44.62
N ASN A 2 -9.77 -60.93 -43.75
CA ASN A 2 -10.20 -59.57 -43.34
C ASN A 2 -9.48 -59.13 -42.06
N ILE A 3 -8.58 -58.18 -42.17
CA ILE A 3 -7.90 -57.59 -41.01
C ILE A 3 -8.75 -56.40 -40.54
N ARG A 4 -9.38 -56.50 -39.35
CA ARG A 4 -10.09 -55.42 -38.67
C ARG A 4 -9.05 -54.61 -37.86
N LEU A 5 -8.84 -53.34 -38.30
CA LEU A 5 -8.09 -52.36 -37.50
C LEU A 5 -9.02 -51.87 -36.36
N LEU A 6 -8.61 -52.14 -35.13
CA LEU A 6 -9.19 -51.55 -33.94
C LEU A 6 -8.48 -50.23 -33.68
N ALA A 7 -9.20 -49.12 -33.83
CA ALA A 7 -8.72 -47.77 -33.46
C ALA A 7 -8.97 -47.58 -31.94
N VAL A 8 -7.89 -47.49 -31.18
CA VAL A 8 -7.93 -47.15 -29.75
C VAL A 8 -7.94 -45.62 -29.63
N PHE A 9 -9.09 -45.09 -29.26
CA PHE A 9 -9.23 -43.65 -28.91
C PHE A 9 -8.76 -43.49 -27.47
N ALA A 10 -7.59 -42.91 -27.26
CA ALA A 10 -7.12 -42.48 -25.93
C ALA A 10 -7.80 -41.13 -25.56
N LEU A 11 -8.73 -41.16 -24.61
CA LEU A 11 -9.27 -39.97 -23.99
C LEU A 11 -8.19 -39.33 -23.09
N LEU A 12 -7.58 -38.25 -23.55
CA LEU A 12 -6.78 -37.36 -22.72
C LEU A 12 -7.72 -36.51 -21.87
N THR A 13 -8.01 -36.94 -20.64
CA THR A 13 -8.65 -36.08 -19.62
C THR A 13 -7.65 -35.03 -19.18
N GLY A 14 -7.78 -33.81 -19.74
CA GLY A 14 -7.02 -32.66 -19.30
C GLY A 14 -7.36 -32.31 -17.84
N ILE A 15 -6.41 -32.56 -16.92
CA ILE A 15 -6.48 -32.07 -15.56
C ILE A 15 -6.18 -30.56 -15.60
N SER A 16 -7.24 -29.74 -15.60
CA SER A 16 -7.11 -28.30 -15.40
C SER A 16 -6.73 -28.07 -13.93
N LEU A 17 -5.45 -27.88 -13.67
CA LEU A 17 -5.01 -27.35 -12.38
C LEU A 17 -5.56 -25.91 -12.25
N PRO A 18 -6.19 -25.55 -11.11
CA PRO A 18 -6.59 -24.17 -10.90
C PRO A 18 -5.31 -23.31 -10.88
N VAL A 19 -5.18 -22.41 -11.82
CA VAL A 19 -4.19 -21.32 -11.79
C VAL A 19 -4.54 -20.52 -10.53
N ARG A 20 -3.75 -20.70 -9.49
CA ARG A 20 -3.84 -19.88 -8.30
C ARG A 20 -3.43 -18.48 -8.74
N ALA A 21 -4.37 -17.53 -8.72
CA ALA A 21 -4.07 -16.12 -8.95
C ALA A 21 -2.97 -15.71 -7.97
N GLU A 22 -1.92 -15.10 -8.51
CA GLU A 22 -0.73 -14.67 -7.79
C GLU A 22 -1.17 -13.75 -6.64
N GLY A 23 -1.02 -14.29 -5.43
CA GLY A 23 -1.10 -13.69 -4.11
C GLY A 23 -2.03 -12.49 -3.89
N ASP A 24 -3.26 -12.74 -3.46
CA ASP A 24 -4.04 -11.70 -2.78
C ASP A 24 -3.21 -11.15 -1.62
N ILE A 25 -2.95 -9.83 -1.63
CA ILE A 25 -2.24 -9.15 -0.54
C ILE A 25 -3.08 -9.31 0.72
N GLU A 26 -2.52 -9.99 1.72
CA GLU A 26 -3.16 -10.09 3.02
C GLU A 26 -3.06 -8.74 3.76
N TRP A 27 -4.20 -8.09 3.94
CA TRP A 27 -4.30 -6.82 4.64
C TRP A 27 -4.64 -7.04 6.12
N ARG A 28 -3.78 -6.57 7.02
CA ARG A 28 -3.97 -6.68 8.48
C ARG A 28 -5.06 -5.75 8.99
N HIS A 29 -5.22 -4.59 8.36
CA HIS A 29 -6.24 -3.60 8.68
C HIS A 29 -7.01 -3.29 7.42
N ARG A 30 -8.33 -3.33 7.51
CA ARG A 30 -9.23 -3.00 6.40
C ARG A 30 -10.51 -2.38 6.95
N ALA A 31 -11.00 -1.35 6.28
CA ALA A 31 -12.29 -0.74 6.52
C ALA A 31 -13.00 -0.50 5.18
N THR A 32 -14.33 -0.50 5.21
CA THR A 32 -15.16 -0.18 4.04
C THR A 32 -16.21 0.84 4.47
N GLN A 33 -16.33 1.91 3.69
CA GLN A 33 -17.36 2.95 3.85
C GLN A 33 -18.11 3.07 2.52
N GLY A 34 -19.38 2.66 2.51
CA GLY A 34 -20.11 2.52 1.25
C GLY A 34 -19.41 1.54 0.31
N ALA A 35 -19.02 2.02 -0.86
CA ALA A 35 -18.28 1.23 -1.85
C ALA A 35 -16.75 1.46 -1.82
N VAL A 36 -16.24 2.30 -0.91
CA VAL A 36 -14.82 2.59 -0.80
C VAL A 36 -14.18 1.69 0.25
N THR A 37 -13.10 1.01 -0.13
CA THR A 37 -12.30 0.19 0.79
C THR A 37 -10.94 0.81 0.98
N LEU A 38 -10.52 0.95 2.24
CA LEU A 38 -9.16 1.33 2.63
C LEU A 38 -8.52 0.17 3.40
N SER A 39 -7.27 -0.11 3.08
CA SER A 39 -6.49 -1.19 3.71
C SER A 39 -5.12 -0.68 4.11
N ALA A 40 -4.51 -1.26 5.15
CA ALA A 40 -3.17 -0.92 5.60
C ALA A 40 -2.42 -2.13 6.17
N ASN A 41 -1.12 -2.16 5.89
CA ASN A 41 -0.15 -3.04 6.53
C ASN A 41 0.96 -2.19 7.15
N PRO A 42 1.21 -2.28 8.47
CA PRO A 42 2.40 -1.68 9.08
C PRO A 42 3.68 -2.26 8.47
N LEU A 43 4.64 -1.41 8.21
CA LEU A 43 5.93 -1.80 7.62
C LEU A 43 7.06 -1.62 8.64
N GLY A 44 7.85 -2.68 8.87
CA GLY A 44 9.03 -2.66 9.72
C GLY A 44 10.22 -1.92 9.10
N LEU A 45 11.21 -1.59 9.91
CA LEU A 45 12.43 -0.89 9.50
C LEU A 45 13.25 -1.74 8.51
N ALA A 46 13.48 -3.03 8.83
CA ALA A 46 14.30 -3.91 8.01
C ALA A 46 13.71 -4.10 6.61
N SER A 47 12.40 -4.33 6.51
CA SER A 47 11.72 -4.52 5.22
C SER A 47 11.80 -3.28 4.34
N ARG A 48 11.60 -2.08 4.90
CA ARG A 48 11.73 -0.81 4.15
C ARG A 48 13.17 -0.53 3.76
N THR A 49 14.13 -0.80 4.65
CA THR A 49 15.56 -0.65 4.33
C THR A 49 15.94 -1.56 3.18
N ALA A 50 15.60 -2.85 3.24
CA ALA A 50 15.90 -3.81 2.18
C ALA A 50 15.25 -3.42 0.84
N PHE A 51 13.95 -3.04 0.88
CA PHE A 51 13.19 -2.65 -0.31
C PHE A 51 13.84 -1.48 -1.06
N TYR A 52 14.28 -0.44 -0.35
CA TYR A 52 14.86 0.74 -0.98
C TYR A 52 16.36 0.60 -1.27
N SER A 53 17.10 -0.19 -0.48
CA SER A 53 18.49 -0.53 -0.81
C SER A 53 18.58 -1.29 -2.13
N ALA A 54 17.66 -2.21 -2.40
CA ALA A 54 17.56 -2.89 -3.68
C ALA A 54 17.21 -1.94 -4.85
N ARG A 55 16.78 -0.70 -4.56
CA ARG A 55 16.44 0.36 -5.54
C ARG A 55 17.46 1.49 -5.59
N GLY A 56 18.66 1.26 -5.05
CA GLY A 56 19.79 2.17 -5.18
C GLY A 56 19.93 3.21 -4.06
N PHE A 57 19.16 3.08 -2.97
CA PHE A 57 19.43 3.90 -1.78
C PHE A 57 20.58 3.33 -0.95
N ALA A 58 21.52 4.17 -0.55
CA ALA A 58 22.41 3.82 0.54
C ALA A 58 21.64 3.68 1.86
N ALA A 59 22.05 2.76 2.72
CA ALA A 59 21.37 2.45 3.98
C ALA A 59 21.22 3.70 4.88
N GLU A 60 22.22 4.56 4.93
CA GLU A 60 22.20 5.81 5.69
C GLU A 60 21.20 6.81 5.13
N ALA A 61 21.08 6.89 3.81
CA ALA A 61 20.18 7.83 3.15
C ALA A 61 18.71 7.45 3.40
N ILE A 62 18.37 6.15 3.34
CA ILE A 62 17.00 5.69 3.54
C ILE A 62 16.59 5.56 5.03
N ARG A 63 17.56 5.54 5.95
CA ARG A 63 17.33 5.33 7.39
C ARG A 63 16.23 6.22 7.96
N PRO A 64 16.16 7.54 7.72
CA PRO A 64 15.10 8.39 8.28
C PRO A 64 13.69 7.95 7.85
N TYR A 65 13.54 7.52 6.60
CA TYR A 65 12.28 6.97 6.09
C TYR A 65 11.96 5.60 6.69
N ALA A 66 12.97 4.74 6.77
CA ALA A 66 12.81 3.39 7.32
C ALA A 66 12.49 3.40 8.82
N GLN A 67 12.94 4.41 9.57
CA GLN A 67 12.63 4.60 10.98
C GLN A 67 11.29 5.29 11.23
N ALA A 68 10.74 6.01 10.25
CA ALA A 68 9.43 6.64 10.40
C ALA A 68 8.32 5.59 10.61
N CYS A 69 7.21 5.99 11.21
CA CYS A 69 6.02 5.15 11.32
C CYS A 69 5.37 4.99 9.94
N GLY A 70 5.60 3.86 9.28
CA GLY A 70 5.23 3.65 7.88
C GLY A 70 4.31 2.49 7.62
N PHE A 71 3.54 2.62 6.54
CA PHE A 71 2.53 1.68 6.12
C PHE A 71 2.57 1.48 4.61
N SER A 72 2.16 0.30 4.16
CA SER A 72 1.60 0.11 2.84
C SER A 72 0.10 0.34 2.94
N PHE A 73 -0.45 1.21 2.11
CA PHE A 73 -1.88 1.46 1.98
C PHE A 73 -2.40 0.91 0.66
N GLY A 74 -3.62 0.41 0.68
CA GLY A 74 -4.42 0.11 -0.50
C GLY A 74 -5.75 0.84 -0.41
N MET A 75 -6.18 1.50 -1.50
CA MET A 75 -7.49 2.11 -1.58
C MET A 75 -8.19 1.69 -2.87
N GLN A 76 -9.47 1.35 -2.77
CA GLN A 76 -10.27 0.88 -3.90
C GLN A 76 -11.60 1.63 -3.94
N ASN A 77 -11.99 2.04 -5.14
CA ASN A 77 -13.32 2.49 -5.47
C ASN A 77 -14.14 1.33 -6.06
N GLY A 78 -14.90 0.65 -5.23
CA GLY A 78 -15.84 -0.40 -5.69
C GLY A 78 -17.19 0.15 -6.15
N GLY A 79 -17.37 1.48 -6.17
CA GLY A 79 -18.58 2.16 -6.63
C GLY A 79 -18.54 2.55 -8.10
N THR A 80 -19.55 3.31 -8.52
CA THR A 80 -19.70 3.80 -9.91
C THR A 80 -19.36 5.29 -10.05
N ALA A 81 -19.37 6.05 -8.96
CA ALA A 81 -19.02 7.47 -8.97
C ALA A 81 -17.48 7.65 -8.89
N THR A 82 -16.96 8.62 -9.62
CA THR A 82 -15.55 9.03 -9.48
C THR A 82 -15.34 9.63 -8.10
N LEU A 83 -14.23 9.26 -7.46
CA LEU A 83 -13.82 9.86 -6.20
C LEU A 83 -12.39 10.38 -6.25
N SER A 84 -12.08 11.32 -5.38
CA SER A 84 -10.72 11.85 -5.23
C SER A 84 -10.29 11.84 -3.77
N THR A 85 -8.98 11.71 -3.54
CA THR A 85 -8.40 11.85 -2.20
C THR A 85 -7.06 12.56 -2.26
N ARG A 86 -6.76 13.29 -1.18
CA ARG A 86 -5.46 13.94 -0.99
C ARG A 86 -4.83 13.44 0.30
N LEU A 87 -3.63 12.91 0.20
CA LEU A 87 -2.89 12.40 1.36
C LEU A 87 -2.67 13.49 2.43
N ALA A 88 -2.59 14.75 2.02
CA ALA A 88 -2.48 15.91 2.90
C ALA A 88 -3.67 16.07 3.86
N ASP A 89 -4.84 15.51 3.53
CA ASP A 89 -6.06 15.60 4.34
C ASP A 89 -6.21 14.42 5.31
N TRP A 90 -5.33 13.42 5.22
CA TRP A 90 -5.35 12.27 6.11
C TRP A 90 -4.66 12.57 7.44
N ARG A 91 -5.18 12.00 8.53
CA ARG A 91 -4.63 12.20 9.89
C ARG A 91 -4.61 10.87 10.65
N ALA A 92 -3.48 10.60 11.28
CA ALA A 92 -3.40 9.60 12.34
C ALA A 92 -3.71 10.28 13.68
N VAL A 93 -4.62 9.71 14.46
CA VAL A 93 -5.08 10.28 15.73
C VAL A 93 -4.80 9.29 16.84
N GLY A 94 -3.92 9.65 17.76
CA GLY A 94 -3.56 8.86 18.93
C GLY A 94 -4.70 8.76 19.96
N THR A 95 -4.54 7.87 20.93
CA THR A 95 -5.49 7.71 22.05
C THR A 95 -5.54 8.93 22.95
N ASP A 96 -4.49 9.75 22.95
CA ASP A 96 -4.40 11.04 23.66
C ASP A 96 -5.06 12.20 22.89
N GLY A 97 -5.65 11.93 21.72
CA GLY A 97 -6.26 12.93 20.84
C GLY A 97 -5.27 13.68 19.96
N ARG A 98 -3.98 13.45 20.08
CA ARG A 98 -2.96 14.08 19.23
C ARG A 98 -3.13 13.62 17.79
N ALA A 99 -3.29 14.58 16.87
CA ALA A 99 -3.38 14.33 15.44
C ALA A 99 -2.01 14.56 14.77
N VAL A 100 -1.59 13.63 13.93
CA VAL A 100 -0.36 13.67 13.14
C VAL A 100 -0.73 13.49 11.67
N ARG A 101 -0.21 14.35 10.79
CA ARG A 101 -0.40 14.20 9.35
C ARG A 101 0.53 13.13 8.76
N LEU A 102 0.23 12.70 7.56
CA LEU A 102 1.17 11.92 6.77
C LEU A 102 2.20 12.85 6.12
N ARG A 103 3.43 12.39 6.04
CA ARG A 103 4.48 13.11 5.33
C ARG A 103 4.38 12.82 3.84
N LEU A 104 4.33 13.90 3.03
CA LEU A 104 4.11 13.77 1.60
C LEU A 104 5.36 13.21 0.88
N PRO A 105 5.18 12.43 -0.20
CA PRO A 105 6.31 11.92 -1.00
C PRO A 105 7.27 13.01 -1.48
N ALA A 106 6.76 14.16 -1.86
CA ALA A 106 7.58 15.30 -2.30
C ALA A 106 8.49 15.86 -1.20
N GLU A 107 8.08 15.81 0.07
CA GLU A 107 8.89 16.29 1.19
C GLU A 107 10.08 15.35 1.45
N TRP A 108 9.89 14.05 1.24
CA TRP A 108 10.96 13.06 1.26
C TRP A 108 11.91 13.25 0.08
N ASP A 109 11.36 13.38 -1.13
CA ASP A 109 12.16 13.56 -2.34
C ASP A 109 13.04 14.81 -2.27
N LEU A 110 12.51 15.93 -1.75
CA LEU A 110 13.26 17.15 -1.52
C LEU A 110 14.42 16.96 -0.51
N GLN A 111 14.18 16.19 0.56
CA GLN A 111 15.22 15.86 1.53
C GLN A 111 16.37 15.09 0.87
N TRP A 112 16.04 14.08 0.04
CA TRP A 112 17.06 13.28 -0.64
C TRP A 112 17.75 14.00 -1.78
N ALA A 113 17.06 14.90 -2.47
CA ALA A 113 17.70 15.78 -3.46
C ALA A 113 18.79 16.62 -2.80
N LYS A 114 18.51 17.19 -1.62
CA LYS A 114 19.51 17.95 -0.83
C LYS A 114 20.66 17.06 -0.33
N ALA A 115 20.40 15.79 -0.07
CA ALA A 115 21.40 14.80 0.34
C ALA A 115 22.11 14.13 -0.86
N HIS A 116 21.90 14.63 -2.07
CA HIS A 116 22.51 14.11 -3.30
C HIS A 116 22.24 12.61 -3.57
N VAL A 117 21.10 12.08 -3.12
CA VAL A 117 20.68 10.71 -3.46
C VAL A 117 20.49 10.61 -4.98
N PRO A 118 20.98 9.54 -5.63
CA PRO A 118 20.86 9.37 -7.08
C PRO A 118 19.43 9.51 -7.57
N GLU A 119 19.22 10.19 -8.69
CA GLU A 119 17.89 10.46 -9.22
C GLU A 119 17.13 9.17 -9.55
N ALA A 120 17.80 8.14 -10.06
CA ALA A 120 17.17 6.84 -10.33
C ALA A 120 16.55 6.22 -9.06
N ALA A 121 17.22 6.29 -7.91
CA ALA A 121 16.70 5.83 -6.65
C ALA A 121 15.47 6.66 -6.21
N ARG A 122 15.54 7.99 -6.39
CA ARG A 122 14.42 8.89 -6.08
C ARG A 122 13.20 8.66 -6.98
N ILE A 123 13.43 8.36 -8.27
CA ILE A 123 12.35 7.94 -9.18
C ILE A 123 11.70 6.65 -8.68
N ALA A 124 12.50 5.63 -8.37
CA ALA A 124 12.00 4.36 -7.83
C ALA A 124 11.21 4.56 -6.51
N PHE A 125 11.65 5.51 -5.66
CA PHE A 125 10.92 5.88 -4.46
C PHE A 125 9.53 6.45 -4.80
N ARG A 126 9.46 7.44 -5.69
CA ARG A 126 8.18 8.07 -6.07
C ARG A 126 7.15 7.07 -6.59
N TRP A 127 7.59 6.08 -7.37
CA TRP A 127 6.71 5.02 -7.87
C TRP A 127 6.18 4.07 -6.79
N ALA A 128 6.90 3.92 -5.67
CA ALA A 128 6.50 3.05 -4.58
C ALA A 128 5.60 3.76 -3.55
N GLN A 129 5.41 5.06 -3.66
CA GLN A 129 4.60 5.82 -2.70
C GLN A 129 3.11 5.80 -3.05
N PHE A 130 2.27 5.85 -1.99
CA PHE A 130 0.89 6.26 -2.17
C PHE A 130 0.90 7.72 -2.62
N GLN A 131 0.33 7.99 -3.77
CA GLN A 131 0.42 9.31 -4.40
C GLN A 131 -0.25 10.39 -3.54
N ALA A 132 0.28 11.60 -3.60
CA ALA A 132 -0.23 12.73 -2.81
C ALA A 132 -1.68 13.08 -3.15
N GLU A 133 -2.05 12.93 -4.42
CA GLU A 133 -3.39 13.17 -4.95
C GLU A 133 -3.76 12.00 -5.87
N ASN A 134 -4.98 11.51 -5.72
CA ASN A 134 -5.51 10.41 -6.53
C ASN A 134 -6.93 10.70 -6.95
N VAL A 135 -7.26 10.33 -8.18
CA VAL A 135 -8.61 10.23 -8.70
C VAL A 135 -8.86 8.77 -9.03
N PHE A 136 -9.99 8.23 -8.62
CA PHE A 136 -10.40 6.85 -8.83
C PHE A 136 -11.68 6.82 -9.64
N GLU A 137 -11.63 6.23 -10.80
CA GLU A 137 -12.82 5.82 -11.55
C GLU A 137 -13.44 4.56 -10.94
N ALA A 138 -14.58 4.14 -11.46
CA ALA A 138 -15.27 2.93 -11.04
C ALA A 138 -14.37 1.69 -11.17
N GLY A 139 -14.16 0.96 -10.08
CA GLY A 139 -13.33 -0.24 -10.03
C GLY A 139 -11.83 -0.01 -9.83
N ASP A 140 -11.37 1.24 -9.88
CA ASP A 140 -9.95 1.56 -9.68
C ASP A 140 -9.47 1.21 -8.27
N TRP A 141 -8.22 0.77 -8.21
CA TRP A 141 -7.52 0.61 -6.96
C TRP A 141 -6.05 1.01 -7.11
N ILE A 142 -5.47 1.50 -6.03
CA ILE A 142 -4.03 1.79 -5.96
C ILE A 142 -3.46 1.26 -4.65
N MET A 143 -2.16 1.01 -4.68
CA MET A 143 -1.37 0.69 -3.50
C MET A 143 -0.09 1.55 -3.50
N GLY A 144 0.37 1.90 -2.30
CA GLY A 144 1.64 2.59 -2.13
C GLY A 144 2.02 2.75 -0.67
N MET A 145 3.25 3.16 -0.44
CA MET A 145 3.75 3.39 0.92
C MET A 145 3.56 4.85 1.33
N ALA A 146 3.32 5.07 2.62
CA ALA A 146 3.38 6.39 3.22
C ALA A 146 3.86 6.31 4.67
N THR A 147 4.30 7.43 5.21
CA THR A 147 4.77 7.53 6.61
C THR A 147 4.06 8.65 7.34
N LEU A 148 3.93 8.52 8.66
CA LEU A 148 3.56 9.63 9.50
C LEU A 148 4.72 10.64 9.58
N GLU A 149 4.39 11.92 9.73
CA GLU A 149 5.39 12.98 9.94
C GLU A 149 6.11 12.84 11.27
N ALA A 150 5.41 12.35 12.29
CA ALA A 150 5.97 12.07 13.60
C ALA A 150 5.40 10.74 14.15
N PRO A 151 6.14 10.02 14.99
CA PRO A 151 5.63 8.79 15.57
C PRO A 151 4.49 9.06 16.54
N LEU A 152 3.56 8.11 16.63
CA LEU A 152 2.55 7.99 17.67
C LEU A 152 2.89 6.78 18.53
N SER A 153 2.70 6.92 19.84
CA SER A 153 2.89 5.83 20.80
C SER A 153 1.64 4.96 20.87
N GLY A 154 1.82 3.65 20.96
CA GLY A 154 0.71 2.69 21.08
C GLY A 154 -0.15 2.60 19.82
N SER A 155 -1.43 2.29 20.01
CA SER A 155 -2.38 2.22 18.92
C SER A 155 -3.01 3.57 18.61
N PHE A 156 -3.35 3.78 17.37
CA PHE A 156 -4.02 4.98 16.88
C PHE A 156 -5.03 4.62 15.79
N ARG A 157 -5.86 5.58 15.41
CA ARG A 157 -6.74 5.48 14.25
C ARG A 157 -6.21 6.35 13.11
N LEU A 158 -6.35 5.88 11.87
CA LEU A 158 -6.12 6.67 10.68
C LEU A 158 -7.48 7.12 10.14
N VAL A 159 -7.66 8.43 10.00
CA VAL A 159 -8.80 9.05 9.34
C VAL A 159 -8.35 9.47 7.95
N ALA A 160 -8.85 8.80 6.94
CA ALA A 160 -8.61 9.11 5.54
C ALA A 160 -9.83 9.82 4.95
N ARG A 161 -9.59 10.95 4.29
CA ARG A 161 -10.63 11.75 3.65
C ARG A 161 -10.66 11.51 2.16
N TYR A 162 -11.85 11.41 1.61
CA TYR A 162 -12.09 11.39 0.18
C TYR A 162 -13.32 12.23 -0.18
N HIS A 163 -13.41 12.60 -1.43
CA HIS A 163 -14.50 13.41 -1.98
C HIS A 163 -15.10 12.71 -3.19
N ASP A 164 -16.41 12.75 -3.30
CA ASP A 164 -17.20 12.33 -4.46
C ASP A 164 -18.28 13.39 -4.79
N GLU A 165 -19.20 13.10 -5.71
CA GLU A 165 -20.31 13.98 -6.09
C GLU A 165 -21.24 14.37 -4.92
N LYS A 166 -21.26 13.54 -3.85
CA LYS A 166 -22.09 13.76 -2.65
C LYS A 166 -21.38 14.58 -1.59
N GLY A 167 -20.10 14.88 -1.75
CA GLY A 167 -19.31 15.72 -0.87
C GLY A 167 -18.12 15.02 -0.23
N ASN A 168 -17.76 15.49 0.97
CA ASN A 168 -16.62 14.97 1.73
C ASN A 168 -17.03 13.79 2.61
N HIS A 169 -16.20 12.76 2.60
CA HIS A 169 -16.37 11.55 3.38
C HIS A 169 -15.11 11.22 4.16
N GLU A 170 -15.26 10.41 5.20
CA GLU A 170 -14.14 9.87 5.99
C GLU A 170 -14.26 8.35 6.07
N ILE A 171 -13.14 7.67 5.93
CA ILE A 171 -13.01 6.25 6.22
C ILE A 171 -11.94 6.07 7.29
N VAL A 172 -12.21 5.24 8.30
CA VAL A 172 -11.36 5.11 9.48
C VAL A 172 -10.81 3.69 9.57
N LEU A 173 -9.50 3.60 9.70
CA LEU A 173 -8.81 2.38 10.12
C LEU A 173 -8.48 2.50 11.61
N ASP A 174 -9.03 1.60 12.41
CA ASP A 174 -8.80 1.57 13.86
C ASP A 174 -7.64 0.64 14.23
N LYS A 175 -7.12 0.88 15.44
CA LYS A 175 -6.10 0.04 16.10
C LYS A 175 -4.82 -0.17 15.28
N LEU A 176 -4.43 0.81 14.46
CA LEU A 176 -3.13 0.79 13.82
C LEU A 176 -2.02 0.99 14.88
N ALA A 177 -0.87 0.41 14.60
CA ALA A 177 0.36 0.70 15.35
C ALA A 177 1.53 0.77 14.37
N CYS A 178 2.58 1.52 14.73
CA CYS A 178 3.79 1.55 13.92
C CYS A 178 4.39 0.14 13.82
N GLY A 179 4.83 -0.23 12.63
CA GLY A 179 5.44 -1.54 12.39
C GLY A 179 6.75 -1.67 13.16
N HIS A 180 6.89 -2.78 13.86
CA HIS A 180 8.15 -3.23 14.42
C HIS A 180 8.65 -4.42 13.59
N ASP A 181 9.95 -4.53 13.43
CA ASP A 181 10.51 -5.77 12.87
C ASP A 181 10.18 -6.89 13.86
N SER A 182 9.47 -7.91 13.39
CA SER A 182 9.29 -9.12 14.19
C SER A 182 10.69 -9.67 14.44
N SER A 183 11.08 -9.78 15.71
CA SER A 183 12.26 -10.54 16.06
C SER A 183 12.09 -11.92 15.43
N ALA A 184 12.95 -12.26 14.47
CA ALA A 184 13.01 -13.63 13.98
C ALA A 184 13.34 -14.52 15.17
N ASN A 185 12.36 -15.29 15.64
CA ASN A 185 12.57 -16.40 16.56
C ASN A 185 13.14 -17.58 15.80
#